data_2dc50166a25266b0a7d098e311088d17
#
_entry.id   2dc50166a25266b0a7d098e311088d17
#
_cell.length_a   1.000
_cell.length_b   1.000
_cell.length_c   1.000
_cell.angle_alpha   90.00
_cell.angle_beta   90.00
_cell.angle_gamma   90.00
#
_symmetry.space_group_name_H-M   'P 1'
#
loop_
_entity.id
_entity.type
_entity.pdbx_description
1 polymer ?
#
loop_
_entity_poly.entity_id
_entity_poly.type
_entity_poly.pdbx_seq_one_letter_code
_entity_poly.pdbx_strand_id
1 'polypeptide(L)'
;MREEKEIGIKNLAETVAANAGISRAEARHVIRETVNAIQGYVNGGAAVKLREFGTFKRKHKDEQNYRHPQTGEKITVPAHDLPVFLPAESWRRQVRYKTTEEAEK
;
A
#
# COMPACT_ATOMS: atom_id res chain seq x y z
N MET A 1 8.76 11.73 -19.28
CA MET A 1 8.76 10.93 -18.04
C MET A 1 8.12 11.73 -16.91
N ARG A 2 7.18 11.12 -16.23
CA ARG A 2 6.51 11.80 -15.12
C ARG A 2 7.30 11.65 -13.84
N GLU A 3 7.38 12.73 -13.09
CA GLU A 3 7.95 12.66 -11.77
C GLU A 3 6.90 12.13 -10.80
N GLU A 4 7.31 11.21 -9.95
CA GLU A 4 6.45 10.67 -8.93
C GLU A 4 6.36 11.66 -7.78
N LYS A 5 5.15 12.03 -7.42
CA LYS A 5 4.92 12.96 -6.32
C LYS A 5 4.63 12.17 -5.05
N GLU A 6 5.40 12.41 -4.01
CA GLU A 6 5.20 11.74 -2.74
C GLU A 6 4.34 12.57 -1.81
N ILE A 7 3.32 11.94 -1.26
CA ILE A 7 2.45 12.57 -0.27
C ILE A 7 2.67 11.87 1.06
N GLY A 8 3.08 12.65 2.07
CA GLY A 8 3.29 12.11 3.41
C GLY A 8 2.06 12.21 4.27
N ILE A 9 2.19 11.75 5.51
CA ILE A 9 1.08 11.76 6.47
C ILE A 9 0.58 13.18 6.76
N LYS A 10 1.47 14.17 6.74
CA LYS A 10 1.09 15.56 6.97
C LYS A 10 0.08 16.04 5.94
N ASN A 11 0.38 15.82 4.65
CA ASN A 11 -0.49 16.24 3.57
C ASN A 11 -1.79 15.44 3.56
N LEU A 12 -1.68 14.14 3.82
CA LEU A 12 -2.85 13.27 3.91
C LEU A 12 -3.78 13.72 5.04
N ALA A 13 -3.20 14.06 6.20
CA ALA A 13 -3.97 14.54 7.34
C ALA A 13 -4.68 15.86 7.05
N GLU A 14 -4.04 16.76 6.31
CA GLU A 14 -4.66 18.02 5.91
C GLU A 14 -5.92 17.79 5.09
N THR A 15 -5.84 16.86 4.13
CA THR A 15 -6.98 16.49 3.30
C THR A 15 -8.10 15.86 4.12
N VAL A 16 -7.74 14.91 4.99
CA VAL A 16 -8.71 14.22 5.84
C VAL A 16 -9.39 15.21 6.79
N ALA A 17 -8.61 16.11 7.40
CA ALA A 17 -9.14 17.11 8.32
C ALA A 17 -10.18 17.98 7.63
N ALA A 18 -9.89 18.45 6.43
CA ALA A 18 -10.81 19.27 5.67
C ALA A 18 -12.10 18.53 5.31
N ASN A 19 -11.96 17.27 4.88
CA ASN A 19 -13.12 16.48 4.46
C ASN A 19 -13.97 15.99 5.62
N ALA A 20 -13.34 15.70 6.76
CA ALA A 20 -14.06 15.16 7.92
C ALA A 20 -14.50 16.22 8.93
N GLY A 21 -14.05 17.46 8.75
CA GLY A 21 -14.40 18.54 9.68
C GLY A 21 -13.75 18.40 11.04
N ILE A 22 -12.52 17.91 11.09
CA ILE A 22 -11.75 17.77 12.32
C ILE A 22 -10.43 18.51 12.19
N SER A 23 -9.70 18.63 13.29
CA SER A 23 -8.40 19.31 13.27
C SER A 23 -7.36 18.44 12.56
N ARG A 24 -6.29 19.06 12.07
CA ARG A 24 -5.19 18.32 11.45
C ARG A 24 -4.52 17.38 12.43
N ALA A 25 -4.40 17.79 13.68
CA ALA A 25 -3.81 16.93 14.72
C ALA A 25 -4.67 15.69 14.96
N GLU A 26 -5.99 15.86 15.04
CA GLU A 26 -6.91 14.73 15.19
C GLU A 26 -6.84 13.80 13.96
N ALA A 27 -6.83 14.38 12.77
CA ALA A 27 -6.73 13.59 11.54
C ALA A 27 -5.46 12.76 11.52
N ARG A 28 -4.33 13.37 11.89
CA ARG A 28 -3.06 12.66 11.95
C ARG A 28 -3.10 11.51 12.94
N HIS A 29 -3.68 11.74 14.10
CA HIS A 29 -3.83 10.73 15.13
C HIS A 29 -4.68 9.56 14.63
N VAL A 30 -5.82 9.85 14.03
CA VAL A 30 -6.72 8.82 13.51
C VAL A 30 -6.06 8.00 12.40
N ILE A 31 -5.34 8.67 11.51
CA ILE A 31 -4.63 7.97 10.43
C ILE A 31 -3.59 7.00 11.00
N ARG A 32 -2.80 7.45 11.97
CA ARG A 32 -1.79 6.61 12.60
C ARG A 32 -2.40 5.41 13.31
N GLU A 33 -3.48 5.64 14.04
CA GLU A 33 -4.18 4.57 14.73
C GLU A 33 -4.76 3.56 13.75
N THR A 34 -5.29 4.05 12.62
CA THR A 34 -5.82 3.17 11.57
C THR A 34 -4.72 2.29 10.99
N VAL A 35 -3.59 2.89 10.64
CA VAL A 35 -2.46 2.15 10.10
C VAL A 35 -1.95 1.12 11.09
N ASN A 36 -1.80 1.51 12.36
CA ASN A 36 -1.34 0.61 13.41
C ASN A 36 -2.30 -0.56 13.61
N ALA A 37 -3.60 -0.31 13.55
CA ALA A 37 -4.61 -1.35 13.68
C ALA A 37 -4.52 -2.35 12.53
N ILE A 38 -4.38 -1.86 11.30
CA ILE A 38 -4.24 -2.72 10.11
C ILE A 38 -2.99 -3.59 10.26
N GLN A 39 -1.86 -3.00 10.65
CA GLN A 39 -0.62 -3.74 10.85
C GLN A 39 -0.77 -4.81 11.91
N GLY A 40 -1.46 -4.49 13.01
CA GLY A 40 -1.68 -5.44 14.09
C GLY A 40 -2.48 -6.66 13.65
N TYR A 41 -3.55 -6.45 12.91
CA TYR A 41 -4.35 -7.56 12.39
C TYR A 41 -3.58 -8.42 11.41
N VAL A 42 -2.86 -7.80 10.49
CA VAL A 42 -2.08 -8.53 9.48
C VAL A 42 -0.96 -9.31 10.15
N ASN A 43 -0.29 -8.73 11.13
CA ASN A 43 0.75 -9.42 11.89
C ASN A 43 0.20 -10.67 12.58
N GLY A 44 -1.05 -10.61 13.02
CA GLY A 44 -1.72 -11.75 13.64
C GLY A 44 -2.29 -12.76 12.65
N GLY A 45 -2.13 -12.54 11.36
CA GLY A 45 -2.57 -13.48 10.34
C GLY A 45 -3.94 -13.19 9.73
N ALA A 46 -4.60 -12.10 10.15
CA ALA A 46 -5.91 -11.73 9.61
C ALA A 46 -5.76 -10.91 8.33
N ALA A 47 -6.75 -11.01 7.46
CA ALA A 47 -6.85 -10.12 6.31
C ALA A 47 -7.75 -8.94 6.68
N VAL A 48 -7.35 -7.74 6.30
CA VAL A 48 -8.16 -6.54 6.53
C VAL A 48 -8.68 -6.08 5.18
N LYS A 49 -9.99 -6.22 4.98
CA LYS A 49 -10.64 -5.86 3.72
C LYS A 49 -11.40 -4.55 3.89
N LEU A 50 -11.03 -3.56 3.09
CA LEU A 50 -11.73 -2.27 3.07
C LEU A 50 -12.45 -2.15 1.73
N ARG A 51 -13.76 -2.04 1.82
CA ARG A 51 -14.62 -2.00 0.64
C ARG A 51 -14.19 -0.90 -0.34
N GLU A 52 -14.11 -1.24 -1.61
CA GLU A 52 -13.76 -0.31 -2.69
C GLU A 52 -12.34 0.24 -2.62
N PHE A 53 -11.56 -0.22 -1.66
CA PHE A 53 -10.17 0.19 -1.49
C PHE A 53 -9.23 -0.98 -1.77
N GLY A 54 -9.34 -2.03 -0.99
CA GLY A 54 -8.51 -3.20 -1.16
C GLY A 54 -8.38 -4.03 0.09
N THR A 55 -7.49 -5.01 0.02
CA THR A 55 -7.28 -5.96 1.11
C THR A 55 -5.81 -5.98 1.49
N PHE A 56 -5.53 -5.82 2.78
CA PHE A 56 -4.19 -6.01 3.35
C PHE A 56 -4.12 -7.40 3.93
N LYS A 57 -3.10 -8.16 3.57
CA LYS A 57 -2.94 -9.51 4.11
C LYS A 57 -1.49 -9.93 4.15
N ARG A 58 -1.26 -11.03 4.81
CA ARG A 58 0.06 -11.63 4.96
C ARG A 58 0.20 -12.75 3.94
N LYS A 59 1.29 -12.73 3.20
CA LYS A 59 1.55 -13.73 2.17
C LYS A 59 2.83 -14.48 2.50
N HIS A 60 2.79 -15.80 2.39
CA HIS A 60 3.98 -16.62 2.56
C HIS A 60 4.73 -16.73 1.24
N LYS A 61 6.03 -16.54 1.30
CA LYS A 61 6.89 -16.69 0.15
C LYS A 61 7.91 -17.79 0.44
N ASP A 62 7.96 -18.79 -0.44
CA ASP A 62 8.88 -19.90 -0.28
C ASP A 62 10.32 -19.49 -0.55
N GLU A 63 11.26 -20.28 -0.06
CA GLU A 63 12.67 -20.07 -0.32
C GLU A 63 12.92 -20.01 -1.83
N GLN A 64 13.74 -19.07 -2.24
CA GLN A 64 14.08 -18.89 -3.65
C GLN A 64 15.59 -18.77 -3.82
N ASN A 65 16.07 -19.30 -4.96
CA ASN A 65 17.47 -19.22 -5.31
C ASN A 65 17.62 -18.38 -6.57
N TYR A 66 18.53 -17.42 -6.49
CA TYR A 66 18.82 -16.53 -7.61
C TYR A 66 20.30 -16.60 -7.94
N ARG A 67 20.64 -16.23 -9.17
CA ARG A 67 22.01 -16.02 -9.55
C ARG A 67 22.23 -14.52 -9.74
N HIS A 68 23.30 -14.01 -9.17
CA HIS A 68 23.66 -12.62 -9.36
C HIS A 68 24.00 -12.43 -10.84
N PRO A 69 23.37 -11.48 -11.54
CA PRO A 69 23.54 -11.33 -12.98
C PRO A 69 24.98 -10.96 -13.41
N GLN A 70 25.74 -10.33 -12.54
CA GLN A 70 27.10 -9.90 -12.88
C GLN A 70 28.17 -10.87 -12.42
N THR A 71 28.02 -11.45 -11.24
CA THR A 71 29.05 -12.32 -10.65
C THR A 71 28.76 -13.80 -10.81
N GLY A 72 27.51 -14.17 -11.11
CA GLY A 72 27.10 -15.56 -11.18
C GLY A 72 26.95 -16.23 -9.83
N GLU A 73 27.12 -15.47 -8.75
CA GLU A 73 26.98 -15.99 -7.39
C GLU A 73 25.56 -16.44 -7.12
N LYS A 74 25.45 -17.56 -6.41
CA LYS A 74 24.17 -18.10 -6.00
C LYS A 74 23.71 -17.38 -4.75
N ILE A 75 22.51 -16.78 -4.81
CA ILE A 75 21.92 -16.09 -3.69
C ILE A 75 20.68 -16.86 -3.26
N THR A 76 20.61 -17.19 -1.98
CA THR A 76 19.44 -17.89 -1.41
C THR A 76 18.67 -16.93 -0.53
N VAL A 77 17.38 -16.74 -0.86
CA VAL A 77 16.48 -15.97 -0.03
C VAL A 77 15.62 -16.95 0.75
N PRO A 78 15.72 -16.98 2.09
CA PRO A 78 14.96 -17.94 2.89
C PRO A 78 13.46 -17.69 2.81
N ALA A 79 12.69 -18.71 3.11
CA ALA A 79 11.23 -18.60 3.19
C ALA A 79 10.86 -17.55 4.22
N HIS A 80 9.88 -16.70 3.92
CA HIS A 80 9.45 -15.65 4.82
C HIS A 80 8.04 -15.19 4.47
N ASP A 81 7.42 -14.50 5.41
CA ASP A 81 6.13 -13.90 5.19
C ASP A 81 6.31 -12.41 4.93
N LEU A 82 5.42 -11.83 4.16
CA LEU A 82 5.44 -10.40 3.89
C LEU A 82 4.03 -9.85 3.82
N PRO A 83 3.86 -8.58 4.20
CA PRO A 83 2.56 -7.94 4.00
C PRO A 83 2.36 -7.58 2.54
N VAL A 84 1.14 -7.78 2.05
CA VAL A 84 0.79 -7.40 0.67
C VAL A 84 -0.51 -6.64 0.70
N PHE A 85 -0.67 -5.75 -0.27
CA PHE A 85 -1.89 -5.01 -0.48
C PHE A 85 -2.44 -5.33 -1.87
N LEU A 86 -3.70 -5.77 -1.91
CA LEU A 86 -4.38 -6.09 -3.15
C LEU A 86 -5.47 -5.04 -3.38
N PRO A 87 -5.27 -4.12 -4.32
CA PRO A 87 -6.27 -3.08 -4.57
C PRO A 87 -7.59 -3.65 -5.07
N ALA A 88 -8.69 -3.01 -4.70
CA ALA A 88 -10.02 -3.42 -5.13
C ALA A 88 -10.17 -3.20 -6.64
N GLU A 89 -10.97 -4.03 -7.28
CA GLU A 89 -11.17 -3.98 -8.73
C GLU A 89 -11.72 -2.61 -9.17
N SER A 90 -12.65 -2.04 -8.40
CA SER A 90 -13.22 -0.74 -8.72
C SER A 90 -12.16 0.36 -8.74
N TRP A 91 -11.22 0.31 -7.80
CA TRP A 91 -10.12 1.27 -7.74
C TRP A 91 -9.14 1.06 -8.89
N ARG A 92 -8.84 -0.20 -9.21
CA ARG A 92 -7.94 -0.52 -10.33
C ARG A 92 -8.48 0.04 -11.63
N ARG A 93 -9.80 -0.04 -11.83
CA ARG A 93 -10.44 0.53 -13.02
C ARG A 93 -10.30 2.04 -13.07
N GLN A 94 -10.50 2.71 -11.96
CA GLN A 94 -10.36 4.17 -11.89
C GLN A 94 -8.98 4.61 -12.36
N VAL A 95 -7.95 3.97 -11.86
CA VAL A 95 -6.58 4.31 -12.20
C VAL A 95 -6.31 4.04 -13.68
N ARG A 96 -6.75 2.89 -14.19
CA ARG A 96 -6.52 2.50 -15.57
C ARG A 96 -7.15 3.47 -16.56
N TYR A 97 -8.41 3.78 -16.38
CA TYR A 97 -9.12 4.63 -17.32
C TYR A 97 -8.74 6.09 -17.20
N LYS A 98 -8.50 6.55 -16.01
CA LYS A 98 -8.08 7.93 -15.80
C LYS A 98 -6.72 8.20 -16.45
N THR A 99 -5.80 7.25 -16.34
CA THR A 99 -4.49 7.36 -16.98
C THR A 99 -4.64 7.39 -18.52
N THR A 100 -5.52 6.57 -19.04
CA THR A 100 -5.79 6.54 -20.49
C THR A 100 -6.35 7.87 -20.96
N GLU A 101 -7.30 8.44 -20.24
CA GLU A 101 -7.88 9.73 -20.59
C GLU A 101 -6.85 10.84 -20.57
N GLU A 102 -5.98 10.85 -19.58
CA GLU A 102 -4.91 11.84 -19.50
C GLU A 102 -3.93 11.69 -20.67
N ALA A 103 -3.65 10.48 -21.07
CA ALA A 103 -2.74 10.23 -22.18
C ALA A 103 -3.31 10.70 -23.52
N GLU A 104 -4.62 10.70 -23.66
CA GLU A 104 -5.30 11.13 -24.87
C GLU A 104 -5.38 12.65 -25.00
N LYS A 105 -5.21 13.37 -23.94
CA LYS A 105 -5.20 14.83 -23.97
C LYS A 105 -3.82 15.36 -24.31
#